data_2e97eb18fb6d77dbc8bb46de909d8486
#
_entry.id   2e97eb18fb6d77dbc8bb46de909d8486
#
_cell.length_a   1.000
_cell.length_b   1.000
_cell.length_c   1.000
_cell.angle_alpha   90.00
_cell.angle_beta   90.00
_cell.angle_gamma   90.00
#
_symmetry.space_group_name_H-M   'P 1'
#
loop_
_entity.id
_entity.type
_entity.pdbx_description
1 polymer ?
#
loop_
_entity_poly.entity_id
_entity_poly.type
_entity_poly.pdbx_seq_one_letter_code
_entity_poly.pdbx_strand_id
1 'polypeptide(L)'
;MVFALQGCDVEIMPHYKQAMKALRLGHAPGGWRFSKLLGYDILRIGGNSLFSELYSTFGLYNKLTFFTEDCPYFSEHFLQGPVSATSVIIDILKGDDPLTKYNRLSSMYQKLTDSIENTLNYLSETTPQCPTQTGLKFSWNPMRGQDYYYSKIIDDLNLKIGLGEYSVGMFLPSEKRLASQYAVSISTVRKALSELEQRGFVKKLNGKGTIVIEPDDTKLHQLAFNSGYVEKAHRYLHALQLMVLIMRPAALVAAPQFTREELDELADRFTSSDSIYLADILESIMKHITLDPLYIILSEINHLLE
;
A
#
# COMPACT_ATOMS: atom_id res chain seq x y z
N MET A 1 6.77 -12.21 2.02
CA MET A 1 5.85 -13.30 2.39
C MET A 1 6.59 -14.51 2.96
N VAL A 2 7.65 -15.06 2.34
CA VAL A 2 8.40 -16.22 2.87
C VAL A 2 8.88 -15.97 4.30
N PHE A 3 9.47 -14.79 4.59
CA PHE A 3 9.89 -14.41 5.95
C PHE A 3 8.72 -14.33 6.93
N ALA A 4 7.55 -13.91 6.49
CA ALA A 4 6.35 -13.88 7.35
C ALA A 4 5.87 -15.29 7.72
N LEU A 5 6.14 -16.26 6.86
CA LEU A 5 5.80 -17.66 7.10
C LEU A 5 6.87 -18.43 7.89
N GLN A 6 8.06 -17.84 8.02
CA GLN A 6 9.13 -18.39 8.85
C GLN A 6 8.77 -18.20 10.32
N GLY A 7 8.55 -19.28 11.04
CA GLY A 7 8.09 -19.24 12.44
C GLY A 7 6.60 -18.89 12.61
N CYS A 8 5.82 -18.88 11.54
CA CYS A 8 4.39 -18.69 11.59
C CYS A 8 3.74 -19.95 12.19
N ASP A 9 3.33 -19.86 13.44
CA ASP A 9 2.48 -20.85 14.08
C ASP A 9 1.02 -20.43 13.94
N VAL A 10 0.26 -21.21 13.16
CA VAL A 10 -1.15 -20.92 12.91
C VAL A 10 -2.00 -20.99 14.18
N GLU A 11 -1.59 -21.78 15.17
CA GLU A 11 -2.37 -22.00 16.39
C GLU A 11 -2.39 -20.79 17.32
N ILE A 12 -1.36 -19.92 17.23
CA ILE A 12 -1.29 -18.66 17.97
C ILE A 12 -1.94 -17.49 17.24
N MET A 13 -2.36 -17.68 15.99
CA MET A 13 -3.03 -16.62 15.24
C MET A 13 -4.35 -16.20 15.89
N PRO A 14 -4.66 -14.89 15.97
CA PRO A 14 -5.86 -14.38 16.64
C PRO A 14 -7.17 -15.03 16.19
N HIS A 15 -7.29 -15.32 14.90
CA HIS A 15 -8.52 -15.85 14.32
C HIS A 15 -8.55 -17.39 14.17
N TYR A 16 -7.46 -18.09 14.51
CA TYR A 16 -7.39 -19.56 14.37
C TYR A 16 -8.49 -20.31 15.13
N LYS A 17 -8.67 -20.01 16.42
CA LYS A 17 -9.69 -20.68 17.24
C LYS A 17 -11.10 -20.49 16.70
N GLN A 18 -11.41 -19.30 16.18
CA GLN A 18 -12.70 -18.99 15.58
C GLN A 18 -12.88 -19.75 14.26
N ALA A 19 -11.84 -19.81 13.42
CA ALA A 19 -11.83 -20.55 12.17
C ALA A 19 -12.09 -22.06 12.42
N MET A 20 -11.38 -22.66 13.38
CA MET A 20 -11.55 -24.06 13.76
C MET A 20 -12.96 -24.36 14.30
N LYS A 21 -13.53 -23.45 15.09
CA LYS A 21 -14.92 -23.60 15.58
C LYS A 21 -15.91 -23.58 14.41
N ALA A 22 -15.75 -22.67 13.45
CA ALA A 22 -16.63 -22.60 12.29
C ALA A 22 -16.54 -23.85 11.41
N LEU A 23 -15.35 -24.37 11.21
CA LEU A 23 -15.14 -25.62 10.45
C LEU A 23 -15.85 -26.83 11.10
N ARG A 24 -15.76 -26.94 12.42
CA ARG A 24 -16.44 -28.03 13.17
C ARG A 24 -17.97 -27.97 13.10
N LEU A 25 -18.53 -26.76 12.96
CA LEU A 25 -19.96 -26.54 12.88
C LEU A 25 -20.52 -26.68 11.44
N GLY A 26 -19.68 -26.93 10.45
CA GLY A 26 -20.09 -27.12 9.06
C GLY A 26 -20.68 -25.88 8.39
N HIS A 27 -20.41 -24.68 8.92
CA HIS A 27 -20.94 -23.43 8.37
C HIS A 27 -20.18 -22.99 7.11
N ALA A 28 -20.66 -23.43 5.96
CA ALA A 28 -20.12 -23.03 4.65
C ALA A 28 -20.06 -21.51 4.42
N PRO A 29 -21.07 -20.69 4.77
CA PRO A 29 -21.00 -19.24 4.60
C PRO A 29 -19.92 -18.56 5.46
N GLY A 30 -19.51 -19.17 6.57
CA GLY A 30 -18.44 -18.67 7.43
C GLY A 30 -17.03 -18.89 6.89
N GLY A 31 -16.86 -19.82 5.95
CA GLY A 31 -15.55 -20.25 5.45
C GLY A 31 -14.74 -19.10 4.83
N TRP A 32 -15.34 -18.30 3.98
CA TRP A 32 -14.69 -17.16 3.35
C TRP A 32 -14.24 -16.08 4.33
N ARG A 33 -15.10 -15.77 5.29
CA ARG A 33 -14.77 -14.79 6.34
C ARG A 33 -13.51 -15.17 7.08
N PHE A 34 -13.37 -16.44 7.44
CA PHE A 34 -12.21 -16.92 8.20
C PHE A 34 -10.96 -17.05 7.34
N SER A 35 -11.07 -17.42 6.06
CA SER A 35 -9.96 -17.37 5.10
C SER A 35 -9.39 -15.97 5.01
N LYS A 36 -10.26 -14.97 4.89
CA LYS A 36 -9.86 -13.55 4.85
C LYS A 36 -9.19 -13.11 6.14
N LEU A 37 -9.74 -13.48 7.31
CA LEU A 37 -9.19 -13.12 8.62
C LEU A 37 -7.82 -13.78 8.86
N LEU A 38 -7.63 -15.04 8.48
CA LEU A 38 -6.33 -15.70 8.52
C LEU A 38 -5.33 -15.05 7.56
N GLY A 39 -5.78 -14.60 6.39
CA GLY A 39 -4.97 -13.80 5.48
C GLY A 39 -4.46 -12.51 6.15
N TYR A 40 -5.31 -11.80 6.88
CA TYR A 40 -4.90 -10.65 7.68
C TYR A 40 -3.88 -11.00 8.76
N ASP A 41 -4.08 -12.12 9.45
CA ASP A 41 -3.13 -12.56 10.48
C ASP A 41 -1.74 -12.81 9.88
N ILE A 42 -1.66 -13.46 8.71
CA ILE A 42 -0.40 -13.68 7.97
C ILE A 42 0.25 -12.34 7.59
N LEU A 43 -0.52 -11.40 7.08
CA LEU A 43 -0.01 -10.07 6.67
C LEU A 43 0.51 -9.28 7.86
N ARG A 44 -0.16 -9.37 9.02
CA ARG A 44 0.32 -8.75 10.27
C ARG A 44 1.64 -9.32 10.74
N ILE A 45 1.84 -10.64 10.64
CA ILE A 45 3.12 -11.29 10.94
C ILE A 45 4.21 -10.78 9.99
N GLY A 46 3.88 -10.52 8.73
CA GLY A 46 4.79 -9.92 7.75
C GLY A 46 5.22 -8.49 8.07
N GLY A 47 4.53 -7.81 8.98
CA GLY A 47 4.93 -6.51 9.53
C GLY A 47 4.77 -5.31 8.57
N ASN A 48 4.36 -5.50 7.32
CA ASN A 48 4.18 -4.41 6.37
C ASN A 48 2.74 -3.85 6.45
N SER A 49 2.60 -2.67 7.06
CA SER A 49 1.29 -2.02 7.26
C SER A 49 0.63 -1.61 5.95
N LEU A 50 1.41 -1.13 4.96
CA LEU A 50 0.88 -0.72 3.65
C LEU A 50 0.26 -1.90 2.90
N PHE A 51 0.88 -3.08 2.99
CA PHE A 51 0.33 -4.28 2.38
C PHE A 51 -0.98 -4.71 3.05
N SER A 52 -1.06 -4.60 4.37
CA SER A 52 -2.29 -4.87 5.12
C SER A 52 -3.41 -3.89 4.77
N GLU A 53 -3.09 -2.60 4.62
CA GLU A 53 -4.04 -1.56 4.17
C GLU A 53 -4.53 -1.82 2.75
N LEU A 54 -3.62 -2.14 1.82
CA LEU A 54 -3.95 -2.46 0.43
C LEU A 54 -4.87 -3.68 0.35
N TYR A 55 -4.55 -4.75 1.08
CA TYR A 55 -5.39 -5.94 1.16
C TYR A 55 -6.79 -5.64 1.71
N SER A 56 -6.86 -4.78 2.73
CA SER A 56 -8.14 -4.31 3.29
C SER A 56 -8.95 -3.54 2.27
N THR A 57 -8.29 -2.66 1.51
CA THR A 57 -8.90 -1.86 0.46
C THR A 57 -9.48 -2.74 -0.63
N PHE A 58 -8.73 -3.72 -1.13
CA PHE A 58 -9.27 -4.69 -2.08
C PHE A 58 -10.50 -5.42 -1.55
N GLY A 59 -10.52 -5.72 -0.25
CA GLY A 59 -11.68 -6.34 0.39
C GLY A 59 -12.96 -5.49 0.35
N LEU A 60 -12.88 -4.18 0.14
CA LEU A 60 -14.04 -3.32 -0.04
C LEU A 60 -14.64 -3.40 -1.46
N TYR A 61 -13.78 -3.68 -2.45
CA TYR A 61 -14.18 -3.79 -3.85
C TYR A 61 -14.53 -5.21 -4.26
N ASN A 62 -13.96 -6.21 -3.59
CA ASN A 62 -14.23 -7.62 -3.87
C ASN A 62 -15.51 -8.07 -3.17
N LYS A 63 -16.65 -7.94 -3.86
CA LYS A 63 -17.97 -8.39 -3.40
C LYS A 63 -18.47 -9.63 -4.15
N LEU A 64 -17.58 -10.38 -4.80
CA LEU A 64 -17.94 -11.61 -5.53
C LEU A 64 -18.64 -12.66 -4.66
N THR A 65 -18.49 -12.58 -3.34
CA THR A 65 -19.20 -13.45 -2.38
C THR A 65 -20.71 -13.27 -2.37
N PHE A 66 -21.24 -12.17 -2.93
CA PHE A 66 -22.69 -11.96 -3.02
C PHE A 66 -23.34 -12.65 -4.23
N PHE A 67 -22.56 -13.18 -5.16
CA PHE A 67 -23.07 -13.89 -6.33
C PHE A 67 -23.24 -15.38 -6.11
N THR A 68 -22.98 -15.88 -4.90
CA THR A 68 -22.99 -17.34 -4.60
C THR A 68 -24.36 -18.00 -4.75
N GLU A 69 -25.45 -17.25 -4.65
CA GLU A 69 -26.81 -17.76 -4.82
C GLU A 69 -27.23 -17.78 -6.30
N ASP A 70 -26.76 -16.82 -7.08
CA ASP A 70 -27.14 -16.61 -8.48
C ASP A 70 -26.10 -17.20 -9.48
N CYS A 71 -24.92 -17.56 -9.02
CA CYS A 71 -23.84 -18.09 -9.85
C CYS A 71 -23.34 -19.46 -9.33
N PRO A 72 -23.96 -20.57 -9.78
CA PRO A 72 -23.59 -21.91 -9.33
C PRO A 72 -22.12 -22.26 -9.63
N TYR A 73 -21.54 -21.71 -10.70
CA TYR A 73 -20.12 -21.94 -11.04
C TYR A 73 -19.14 -21.41 -10.02
N PHE A 74 -19.39 -20.22 -9.44
CA PHE A 74 -18.50 -19.67 -8.44
C PHE A 74 -18.50 -20.50 -7.15
N SER A 75 -19.68 -20.96 -6.74
CA SER A 75 -19.82 -21.83 -5.58
C SER A 75 -19.28 -23.23 -5.85
N GLU A 76 -19.50 -23.79 -7.04
CA GLU A 76 -19.04 -25.14 -7.40
C GLU A 76 -17.53 -25.25 -7.49
N HIS A 77 -16.83 -24.29 -8.10
CA HIS A 77 -15.37 -24.32 -8.22
C HIS A 77 -14.65 -24.02 -6.91
N PHE A 78 -15.29 -23.23 -6.02
CA PHE A 78 -14.72 -22.85 -4.73
C PHE A 78 -15.11 -23.78 -3.59
N LEU A 79 -16.29 -24.40 -3.68
CA LEU A 79 -16.88 -25.23 -2.65
C LEU A 79 -16.94 -26.71 -3.07
N GLN A 80 -16.30 -27.07 -4.20
CA GLN A 80 -16.23 -28.48 -4.61
C GLN A 80 -15.50 -29.32 -3.57
N GLY A 81 -16.29 -29.93 -2.73
CA GLY A 81 -15.87 -30.88 -1.73
C GLY A 81 -16.03 -30.39 -0.29
N PRO A 82 -15.82 -31.29 0.68
CA PRO A 82 -15.96 -30.99 2.10
C PRO A 82 -14.85 -30.08 2.65
N VAL A 83 -13.94 -29.58 1.78
CA VAL A 83 -12.74 -28.85 2.15
C VAL A 83 -12.93 -27.39 1.85
N SER A 84 -13.25 -26.59 2.86
CA SER A 84 -13.34 -25.14 2.71
C SER A 84 -11.96 -24.51 2.48
N ALA A 85 -11.91 -23.35 1.79
CA ALA A 85 -10.68 -22.58 1.63
C ALA A 85 -9.96 -22.31 2.98
N THR A 86 -10.71 -22.15 4.04
CA THR A 86 -10.20 -22.00 5.41
C THR A 86 -9.43 -23.22 5.87
N SER A 87 -9.93 -24.45 5.65
CA SER A 87 -9.24 -25.67 6.04
C SER A 87 -7.96 -25.89 5.23
N VAL A 88 -7.98 -25.54 3.94
CA VAL A 88 -6.77 -25.60 3.08
C VAL A 88 -5.70 -24.64 3.58
N ILE A 89 -6.06 -23.40 3.91
CA ILE A 89 -5.12 -22.41 4.45
C ILE A 89 -4.52 -22.92 5.78
N ILE A 90 -5.35 -23.41 6.69
CA ILE A 90 -4.88 -23.94 7.98
C ILE A 90 -3.93 -25.12 7.77
N ASP A 91 -4.26 -26.06 6.87
CA ASP A 91 -3.41 -27.21 6.56
C ASP A 91 -2.06 -26.77 5.97
N ILE A 92 -2.06 -25.78 5.07
CA ILE A 92 -0.83 -25.21 4.52
C ILE A 92 0.02 -24.57 5.62
N LEU A 93 -0.60 -23.80 6.52
CA LEU A 93 0.10 -23.07 7.57
C LEU A 93 0.68 -23.98 8.67
N LYS A 94 0.12 -25.15 8.85
CA LYS A 94 0.65 -26.18 9.78
C LYS A 94 1.91 -26.88 9.29
N GLY A 95 2.26 -26.76 8.01
CA GLY A 95 3.53 -27.29 7.49
C GLY A 95 4.73 -26.61 8.13
N ASP A 96 5.90 -27.23 8.07
CA ASP A 96 7.10 -26.72 8.74
C ASP A 96 7.96 -25.80 7.84
N ASP A 97 8.06 -26.13 6.55
CA ASP A 97 8.92 -25.39 5.62
C ASP A 97 8.24 -24.15 5.03
N PRO A 98 8.84 -22.95 5.23
CA PRO A 98 8.29 -21.67 4.76
C PRO A 98 8.13 -21.59 3.25
N LEU A 99 9.05 -22.17 2.49
CA LEU A 99 9.01 -22.14 1.02
C LEU A 99 7.86 -23.02 0.49
N THR A 100 7.68 -24.18 1.08
CA THR A 100 6.56 -25.07 0.77
C THR A 100 5.23 -24.41 1.12
N LYS A 101 5.11 -23.77 2.28
CA LYS A 101 3.93 -22.96 2.63
C LYS A 101 3.64 -21.91 1.57
N TYR A 102 4.67 -21.15 1.18
CA TYR A 102 4.55 -20.11 0.16
C TYR A 102 4.07 -20.65 -1.18
N ASN A 103 4.70 -21.72 -1.67
CA ASN A 103 4.35 -22.33 -2.96
C ASN A 103 2.91 -22.88 -2.96
N ARG A 104 2.49 -23.52 -1.88
CA ARG A 104 1.12 -24.03 -1.73
C ARG A 104 0.08 -22.92 -1.65
N LEU A 105 0.36 -21.83 -0.91
CA LEU A 105 -0.50 -20.65 -0.88
C LEU A 105 -0.58 -19.98 -2.25
N SER A 106 0.54 -19.81 -2.94
CA SER A 106 0.58 -19.23 -4.29
C SER A 106 -0.23 -20.05 -5.27
N SER A 107 -0.08 -21.39 -5.25
CA SER A 107 -0.88 -22.28 -6.09
C SER A 107 -2.37 -22.22 -5.78
N MET A 108 -2.73 -22.10 -4.50
CA MET A 108 -4.13 -21.95 -4.09
C MET A 108 -4.71 -20.64 -4.62
N TYR A 109 -3.99 -19.52 -4.47
CA TYR A 109 -4.44 -18.23 -4.98
C TYR A 109 -4.49 -18.17 -6.50
N GLN A 110 -3.56 -18.85 -7.19
CA GLN A 110 -3.63 -18.96 -8.67
C GLN A 110 -4.90 -19.70 -9.11
N LYS A 111 -5.22 -20.85 -8.52
CA LYS A 111 -6.46 -21.55 -8.79
C LYS A 111 -7.70 -20.73 -8.53
N LEU A 112 -7.65 -19.87 -7.47
CA LEU A 112 -8.71 -18.93 -7.18
C LEU A 112 -8.87 -17.91 -8.30
N THR A 113 -7.77 -17.33 -8.77
CA THR A 113 -7.76 -16.38 -9.88
C THR A 113 -8.35 -16.99 -11.14
N ASP A 114 -7.90 -18.18 -11.52
CA ASP A 114 -8.39 -18.90 -12.69
C ASP A 114 -9.91 -19.20 -12.59
N SER A 115 -10.38 -19.58 -11.39
CA SER A 115 -11.79 -19.83 -11.15
C SER A 115 -12.64 -18.54 -11.25
N ILE A 116 -12.15 -17.43 -10.72
CA ILE A 116 -12.81 -16.13 -10.82
C ILE A 116 -12.89 -15.69 -12.28
N GLU A 117 -11.79 -15.81 -13.02
CA GLU A 117 -11.72 -15.44 -14.44
C GLU A 117 -12.72 -16.24 -15.27
N ASN A 118 -12.74 -17.57 -15.09
CA ASN A 118 -13.72 -18.45 -15.76
C ASN A 118 -15.17 -18.07 -15.42
N THR A 119 -15.44 -17.73 -14.16
CA THR A 119 -16.78 -17.29 -13.72
C THR A 119 -17.17 -15.97 -14.37
N LEU A 120 -16.26 -14.99 -14.40
CA LEU A 120 -16.51 -13.69 -15.02
C LEU A 120 -16.75 -13.81 -16.54
N ASN A 121 -15.99 -14.67 -17.22
CA ASN A 121 -16.18 -14.97 -18.64
C ASN A 121 -17.56 -15.58 -18.88
N TYR A 122 -17.94 -16.58 -18.11
CA TYR A 122 -19.28 -17.18 -18.18
C TYR A 122 -20.40 -16.14 -17.95
N LEU A 123 -20.26 -15.29 -16.93
CA LEU A 123 -21.23 -14.24 -16.65
C LEU A 123 -21.31 -13.22 -17.80
N SER A 124 -20.19 -12.87 -18.41
CA SER A 124 -20.17 -11.92 -19.54
C SER A 124 -20.90 -12.47 -20.77
N GLU A 125 -20.91 -13.77 -20.97
CA GLU A 125 -21.58 -14.46 -22.08
C GLU A 125 -23.09 -14.69 -21.82
N THR A 126 -23.45 -14.90 -20.55
CA THR A 126 -24.80 -15.35 -20.18
C THR A 126 -25.69 -14.26 -19.61
N THR A 127 -25.11 -13.16 -19.14
CA THR A 127 -25.88 -12.08 -18.51
C THR A 127 -26.11 -10.95 -19.52
N PRO A 128 -27.36 -10.46 -19.69
CA PRO A 128 -27.64 -9.28 -20.51
C PRO A 128 -26.77 -8.12 -20.03
N GLN A 129 -26.17 -7.37 -20.96
CA GLN A 129 -25.32 -6.24 -20.63
C GLN A 129 -26.08 -5.28 -19.70
N CYS A 130 -25.70 -5.28 -18.44
CA CYS A 130 -26.17 -4.28 -17.51
C CYS A 130 -25.61 -2.92 -17.97
N PRO A 131 -26.42 -1.85 -18.07
CA PRO A 131 -25.89 -0.54 -18.41
C PRO A 131 -24.77 -0.23 -17.42
N THR A 132 -23.64 0.17 -17.97
CA THR A 132 -22.43 0.51 -17.19
C THR A 132 -22.81 1.60 -16.19
N GLN A 133 -23.23 1.21 -15.01
CA GLN A 133 -23.26 2.15 -13.91
C GLN A 133 -21.81 2.59 -13.75
N THR A 134 -21.60 3.90 -13.72
CA THR A 134 -20.28 4.49 -13.42
C THR A 134 -19.74 3.81 -12.17
N GLY A 135 -18.89 2.80 -12.39
CA GLY A 135 -18.47 1.87 -11.37
C GLY A 135 -17.76 2.61 -10.25
N LEU A 136 -17.78 2.05 -9.05
CA LEU A 136 -16.97 2.49 -7.94
C LEU A 136 -15.52 2.55 -8.43
N LYS A 137 -15.01 3.77 -8.63
CA LYS A 137 -13.60 3.96 -9.01
C LYS A 137 -12.73 3.45 -7.86
N PHE A 138 -11.78 2.60 -8.19
CA PHE A 138 -10.80 2.16 -7.22
C PHE A 138 -10.07 3.39 -6.67
N SER A 139 -9.90 3.45 -5.38
CA SER A 139 -9.06 4.45 -4.71
C SER A 139 -8.35 3.79 -3.54
N TRP A 140 -7.07 4.03 -3.47
CA TRP A 140 -6.25 3.66 -2.32
C TRP A 140 -5.44 4.89 -1.91
N ASN A 141 -5.50 5.23 -0.65
CA ASN A 141 -4.72 6.33 -0.10
C ASN A 141 -4.04 5.84 1.17
N PRO A 142 -2.76 5.45 1.09
CA PRO A 142 -1.98 4.93 2.21
C PRO A 142 -1.71 5.98 3.30
N MET A 143 -2.03 7.24 3.03
CA MET A 143 -1.92 8.36 3.99
C MET A 143 -3.26 8.69 4.67
N ARG A 144 -4.31 7.90 4.39
CA ARG A 144 -5.64 8.13 4.94
C ARG A 144 -5.63 7.97 6.46
N GLY A 145 -6.01 9.03 7.16
CA GLY A 145 -6.04 9.05 8.64
C GLY A 145 -4.78 9.63 9.29
N GLN A 146 -3.72 9.92 8.54
CA GLN A 146 -2.65 10.82 8.99
C GLN A 146 -3.03 12.25 8.65
N ASP A 147 -2.57 13.20 9.47
CA ASP A 147 -2.74 14.64 9.22
C ASP A 147 -1.84 15.05 8.02
N TYR A 148 -2.17 14.54 6.84
CA TYR A 148 -1.43 14.65 5.58
C TYR A 148 -1.00 16.08 5.24
N TYR A 149 -1.91 17.01 5.43
CA TYR A 149 -1.65 18.41 5.04
C TYR A 149 -0.57 19.08 5.88
N TYR A 150 -0.52 18.85 7.18
CA TYR A 150 0.53 19.46 7.99
C TYR A 150 1.89 18.80 7.77
N SER A 151 1.94 17.49 7.50
CA SER A 151 3.18 16.78 7.16
C SER A 151 3.79 17.31 5.86
N LYS A 152 2.99 17.49 4.80
CA LYS A 152 3.45 18.12 3.55
C LYS A 152 4.03 19.51 3.77
N ILE A 153 3.41 20.31 4.63
CA ILE A 153 3.90 21.64 4.96
C ILE A 153 5.25 21.55 5.66
N ILE A 154 5.41 20.61 6.60
CA ILE A 154 6.68 20.38 7.30
C ILE A 154 7.77 19.99 6.31
N ASP A 155 7.50 19.04 5.43
CA ASP A 155 8.49 18.51 4.48
C ASP A 155 8.92 19.58 3.46
N ASP A 156 7.97 20.36 2.92
CA ASP A 156 8.28 21.47 2.01
C ASP A 156 9.06 22.61 2.70
N LEU A 157 8.67 22.97 3.92
CA LEU A 157 9.40 24.00 4.68
C LEU A 157 10.80 23.51 5.07
N ASN A 158 10.96 22.24 5.47
CA ASN A 158 12.28 21.66 5.75
C ASN A 158 13.18 21.66 4.50
N LEU A 159 12.63 21.30 3.35
CA LEU A 159 13.36 21.33 2.08
C LEU A 159 13.81 22.76 1.75
N LYS A 160 12.92 23.74 1.85
CA LYS A 160 13.22 25.15 1.59
C LYS A 160 14.24 25.74 2.56
N ILE A 161 14.19 25.33 3.83
CA ILE A 161 15.22 25.69 4.83
C ILE A 161 16.56 25.03 4.44
N GLY A 162 16.55 23.76 4.09
CA GLY A 162 17.76 23.03 3.68
C GLY A 162 18.40 23.56 2.40
N LEU A 163 17.60 24.01 1.43
CA LEU A 163 18.06 24.65 0.19
C LEU A 163 18.48 26.12 0.40
N GLY A 164 18.28 26.70 1.59
CA GLY A 164 18.63 28.09 1.91
C GLY A 164 17.63 29.13 1.41
N GLU A 165 16.46 28.73 0.88
CA GLU A 165 15.39 29.67 0.52
C GLU A 165 14.90 30.43 1.77
N TYR A 166 14.87 29.76 2.92
CA TYR A 166 14.67 30.35 4.24
C TYR A 166 15.94 30.13 5.07
N SER A 167 16.86 31.09 5.01
CA SER A 167 18.12 30.99 5.76
C SER A 167 17.90 31.23 7.27
N VAL A 168 18.84 30.75 8.09
CA VAL A 168 18.86 30.98 9.53
C VAL A 168 18.77 32.49 9.81
N GLY A 169 17.89 32.87 10.72
CA GLY A 169 17.60 34.30 11.04
C GLY A 169 16.48 34.92 10.18
N MET A 170 16.01 34.28 9.11
CA MET A 170 14.87 34.76 8.34
C MET A 170 13.55 34.35 8.98
N PHE A 171 12.54 35.23 8.80
CA PHE A 171 11.18 34.93 9.18
C PHE A 171 10.49 34.11 8.08
N LEU A 172 9.80 33.06 8.47
CA LEU A 172 8.86 32.36 7.58
C LEU A 172 7.67 33.28 7.25
N PRO A 173 6.97 33.05 6.12
CA PRO A 173 5.72 33.74 5.82
C PRO A 173 4.72 33.59 6.97
N SER A 174 3.82 34.58 7.12
CA SER A 174 2.81 34.55 8.18
C SER A 174 1.92 33.31 8.07
N GLU A 175 1.36 32.82 9.19
CA GLU A 175 0.44 31.67 9.24
C GLU A 175 -0.70 31.82 8.22
N LYS A 176 -1.23 33.02 8.03
CA LYS A 176 -2.28 33.32 7.05
C LYS A 176 -1.78 33.15 5.60
N ARG A 177 -0.55 33.60 5.32
CA ARG A 177 0.05 33.49 3.99
C ARG A 177 0.37 32.04 3.65
N LEU A 178 0.93 31.29 4.59
CA LEU A 178 1.18 29.85 4.44
C LEU A 178 -0.14 29.08 4.25
N ALA A 179 -1.18 29.39 5.03
CA ALA A 179 -2.49 28.76 4.88
C ALA A 179 -3.07 28.98 3.46
N SER A 180 -2.91 30.20 2.91
CA SER A 180 -3.32 30.49 1.53
C SER A 180 -2.45 29.76 0.50
N GLN A 181 -1.13 29.71 0.71
CA GLN A 181 -0.16 29.09 -0.20
C GLN A 181 -0.38 27.56 -0.31
N TYR A 182 -0.67 26.90 0.81
CA TYR A 182 -0.90 25.43 0.84
C TYR A 182 -2.38 25.05 0.73
N ALA A 183 -3.28 26.01 0.56
CA ALA A 183 -4.74 25.82 0.49
C ALA A 183 -5.29 25.01 1.69
N VAL A 184 -4.83 25.34 2.90
CA VAL A 184 -5.21 24.66 4.15
C VAL A 184 -5.71 25.64 5.20
N SER A 185 -6.25 25.10 6.32
CA SER A 185 -6.64 25.91 7.45
C SER A 185 -5.42 26.49 8.20
N ILE A 186 -5.61 27.65 8.86
CA ILE A 186 -4.58 28.24 9.72
C ILE A 186 -4.19 27.28 10.86
N SER A 187 -5.13 26.47 11.37
CA SER A 187 -4.87 25.47 12.41
C SER A 187 -3.92 24.38 11.93
N THR A 188 -4.03 23.95 10.67
CA THR A 188 -3.11 22.99 10.03
C THR A 188 -1.70 23.56 9.94
N VAL A 189 -1.56 24.83 9.52
CA VAL A 189 -0.26 25.53 9.49
C VAL A 189 0.33 25.67 10.89
N ARG A 190 -0.47 26.03 11.89
CA ARG A 190 0.01 26.12 13.28
C ARG A 190 0.55 24.81 13.79
N LYS A 191 -0.12 23.69 13.47
CA LYS A 191 0.34 22.36 13.83
C LYS A 191 1.68 22.06 13.17
N ALA A 192 1.84 22.36 11.87
CA ALA A 192 3.10 22.20 11.16
C ALA A 192 4.23 23.03 11.75
N LEU A 193 3.99 24.32 12.01
CA LEU A 193 5.00 25.20 12.60
C LEU A 193 5.36 24.81 14.04
N SER A 194 4.41 24.32 14.83
CA SER A 194 4.67 23.78 16.17
C SER A 194 5.57 22.55 16.14
N GLU A 195 5.34 21.66 15.18
CA GLU A 195 6.17 20.49 14.97
C GLU A 195 7.59 20.87 14.52
N LEU A 196 7.73 21.84 13.59
CA LEU A 196 9.04 22.37 13.18
C LEU A 196 9.79 23.05 14.34
N GLU A 197 9.06 23.73 15.24
CA GLU A 197 9.63 24.33 16.45
C GLU A 197 10.11 23.26 17.44
N GLN A 198 9.30 22.20 17.66
CA GLN A 198 9.72 21.06 18.48
C GLN A 198 10.97 20.38 17.92
N ARG A 199 11.08 20.31 16.60
CA ARG A 199 12.26 19.76 15.90
C ARG A 199 13.45 20.72 15.91
N GLY A 200 13.29 21.95 16.40
CA GLY A 200 14.39 22.91 16.52
C GLY A 200 14.80 23.59 15.21
N PHE A 201 14.01 23.53 14.15
CA PHE A 201 14.28 24.22 12.89
C PHE A 201 13.80 25.68 12.90
N VAL A 202 12.80 25.97 13.71
CA VAL A 202 12.21 27.30 13.81
C VAL A 202 11.91 27.64 15.27
N LYS A 203 11.69 28.94 15.53
CA LYS A 203 11.26 29.46 16.83
C LYS A 203 10.15 30.48 16.65
N LYS A 204 9.07 30.33 17.38
CA LYS A 204 7.97 31.27 17.39
C LYS A 204 8.29 32.44 18.31
N LEU A 205 8.27 33.67 17.76
CA LEU A 205 8.46 34.90 18.50
C LEU A 205 7.10 35.62 18.66
N ASN A 206 6.67 35.80 19.91
CA ASN A 206 5.37 36.41 20.21
C ASN A 206 5.23 37.77 19.53
N GLY A 207 4.18 37.95 18.75
CA GLY A 207 3.87 39.20 18.04
C GLY A 207 4.76 39.48 16.81
N LYS A 208 5.80 38.68 16.53
CA LYS A 208 6.75 38.92 15.43
C LYS A 208 6.70 37.89 14.32
N GLY A 209 6.28 36.66 14.63
CA GLY A 209 6.22 35.55 13.65
C GLY A 209 7.11 34.38 14.02
N THR A 210 7.38 33.53 13.04
CA THR A 210 8.22 32.32 13.19
C THR A 210 9.54 32.55 12.45
N ILE A 211 10.66 32.40 13.16
CA ILE A 211 12.02 32.61 12.63
C ILE A 211 12.73 31.28 12.48
N VAL A 212 13.51 31.13 11.43
CA VAL A 212 14.39 29.94 11.21
C VAL A 212 15.59 30.07 12.14
N ILE A 213 15.90 29.01 12.86
CA ILE A 213 17.05 28.95 13.78
C ILE A 213 17.98 27.82 13.34
N GLU A 214 19.23 27.92 13.76
CA GLU A 214 20.22 26.85 13.56
C GLU A 214 19.85 25.67 14.48
N PRO A 215 19.68 24.45 13.93
CA PRO A 215 19.38 23.28 14.76
C PRO A 215 20.53 22.99 15.71
N ASP A 216 20.23 22.77 16.98
CA ASP A 216 21.19 22.33 17.96
C ASP A 216 21.53 20.85 17.71
N ASP A 217 22.83 20.48 17.59
CA ASP A 217 23.30 19.12 17.32
C ASP A 217 22.72 18.09 18.31
N THR A 218 22.54 18.48 19.57
CA THR A 218 21.91 17.63 20.60
C THR A 218 20.45 17.33 20.31
N LYS A 219 19.74 18.29 19.70
CA LYS A 219 18.36 18.11 19.26
C LYS A 219 18.27 17.26 17.98
N LEU A 220 19.20 17.38 17.05
CA LEU A 220 19.27 16.54 15.86
C LEU A 220 19.41 15.05 16.24
N HIS A 221 20.24 14.72 17.23
CA HIS A 221 20.34 13.35 17.77
C HIS A 221 19.03 12.88 18.43
N GLN A 222 18.33 13.74 19.19
CA GLN A 222 17.03 13.39 19.77
C GLN A 222 15.93 13.23 18.71
N LEU A 223 16.01 13.95 17.60
CA LEU A 223 15.08 13.87 16.49
C LEU A 223 15.19 12.55 15.72
N ALA A 224 16.40 11.99 15.60
CA ALA A 224 16.61 10.68 14.98
C ALA A 224 15.87 9.56 15.74
N PHE A 225 15.56 9.77 17.03
CA PHE A 225 14.79 8.86 17.88
C PHE A 225 13.33 9.30 18.08
N ASN A 226 12.88 10.38 17.44
CA ASN A 226 11.50 10.84 17.57
C ASN A 226 10.57 9.86 16.82
N SER A 227 9.48 9.46 17.45
CA SER A 227 8.50 8.49 16.92
C SER A 227 8.05 8.81 15.49
N GLY A 228 7.95 10.10 15.13
CA GLY A 228 7.57 10.53 13.78
C GLY A 228 8.59 10.18 12.68
N TYR A 229 9.90 10.26 12.97
CA TYR A 229 10.94 9.85 12.02
C TYR A 229 10.99 8.33 11.84
N VAL A 230 10.90 7.60 12.94
CA VAL A 230 10.86 6.13 12.93
C VAL A 230 9.65 5.65 12.14
N GLU A 231 8.49 6.27 12.33
CA GLU A 231 7.28 5.94 11.59
C GLU A 231 7.42 6.24 10.08
N LYS A 232 7.97 7.40 9.71
CA LYS A 232 8.26 7.72 8.30
C LYS A 232 9.26 6.74 7.68
N ALA A 233 10.35 6.43 8.38
CA ALA A 233 11.35 5.46 7.92
C ALA A 233 10.73 4.07 7.73
N HIS A 234 9.90 3.61 8.67
CA HIS A 234 9.18 2.34 8.51
C HIS A 234 8.24 2.37 7.30
N ARG A 235 7.51 3.46 7.10
CA ARG A 235 6.61 3.63 5.95
C ARG A 235 7.36 3.61 4.62
N TYR A 236 8.49 4.31 4.56
CA TYR A 236 9.38 4.29 3.40
C TYR A 236 9.88 2.86 3.10
N LEU A 237 10.35 2.14 4.12
CA LEU A 237 10.74 0.74 3.99
C LEU A 237 9.59 -0.17 3.55
N HIS A 238 8.39 0.05 4.08
CA HIS A 238 7.20 -0.68 3.67
C HIS A 238 6.82 -0.39 2.21
N ALA A 239 6.99 0.86 1.76
CA ALA A 239 6.77 1.24 0.37
C ALA A 239 7.79 0.57 -0.57
N LEU A 240 9.08 0.55 -0.21
CA LEU A 240 10.10 -0.17 -0.96
C LEU A 240 9.80 -1.67 -1.07
N GLN A 241 9.42 -2.31 0.05
CA GLN A 241 9.05 -3.72 0.06
C GLN A 241 7.85 -4.01 -0.84
N LEU A 242 6.84 -3.13 -0.82
CA LEU A 242 5.66 -3.27 -1.66
C LEU A 242 6.01 -3.03 -3.13
N MET A 243 6.87 -2.05 -3.42
CA MET A 243 7.38 -1.79 -4.77
C MET A 243 8.07 -3.03 -5.36
N VAL A 244 8.97 -3.66 -4.61
CA VAL A 244 9.65 -4.89 -5.05
C VAL A 244 8.66 -6.01 -5.41
N LEU A 245 7.55 -6.13 -4.71
CA LEU A 245 6.54 -7.16 -4.98
C LEU A 245 5.70 -6.84 -6.22
N ILE A 246 5.43 -5.55 -6.49
CA ILE A 246 4.49 -5.13 -7.53
C ILE A 246 5.18 -4.81 -8.85
N MET A 247 6.44 -4.37 -8.83
CA MET A 247 7.15 -3.95 -10.04
C MET A 247 7.23 -5.04 -11.12
N ARG A 248 7.53 -6.28 -10.74
CA ARG A 248 7.63 -7.37 -11.72
C ARG A 248 6.29 -7.64 -12.44
N PRO A 249 5.17 -7.87 -11.74
CA PRO A 249 3.87 -8.02 -12.41
C PRO A 249 3.46 -6.75 -13.17
N ALA A 250 3.76 -5.56 -12.68
CA ALA A 250 3.49 -4.31 -13.40
C ALA A 250 4.26 -4.22 -14.73
N ALA A 251 5.55 -4.56 -14.71
CA ALA A 251 6.36 -4.62 -15.91
C ALA A 251 5.83 -5.66 -16.92
N LEU A 252 5.38 -6.82 -16.47
CA LEU A 252 4.78 -7.84 -17.34
C LEU A 252 3.48 -7.37 -18.01
N VAL A 253 2.66 -6.60 -17.30
CA VAL A 253 1.43 -6.00 -17.85
C VAL A 253 1.75 -4.88 -18.85
N ALA A 254 2.77 -4.06 -18.57
CA ALA A 254 3.18 -2.95 -19.43
C ALA A 254 3.97 -3.42 -20.66
N ALA A 255 4.77 -4.48 -20.56
CA ALA A 255 5.70 -4.92 -21.59
C ALA A 255 5.10 -5.08 -23.01
N PRO A 256 3.89 -5.64 -23.19
CA PRO A 256 3.27 -5.77 -24.51
C PRO A 256 2.88 -4.44 -25.15
N GLN A 257 2.86 -3.36 -24.38
CA GLN A 257 2.43 -2.03 -24.84
C GLN A 257 3.61 -1.16 -25.29
N PHE A 258 4.86 -1.56 -24.97
CA PHE A 258 6.04 -0.82 -25.39
C PHE A 258 6.28 -0.93 -26.90
N THR A 259 6.57 0.19 -27.54
CA THR A 259 7.09 0.21 -28.90
C THR A 259 8.57 -0.17 -28.92
N ARG A 260 9.07 -0.54 -30.11
CA ARG A 260 10.49 -0.87 -30.26
C ARG A 260 11.36 0.35 -30.01
N GLU A 261 10.92 1.52 -30.48
CA GLU A 261 11.62 2.79 -30.29
C GLU A 261 11.75 3.14 -28.79
N GLU A 262 10.70 2.97 -28.01
CA GLU A 262 10.73 3.22 -26.56
C GLU A 262 11.67 2.27 -25.83
N LEU A 263 11.74 0.99 -26.24
CA LEU A 263 12.68 0.03 -25.67
C LEU A 263 14.13 0.35 -26.05
N ASP A 264 14.38 0.79 -27.28
CA ASP A 264 15.70 1.21 -27.74
C ASP A 264 16.15 2.48 -26.99
N GLU A 265 15.27 3.47 -26.81
CA GLU A 265 15.55 4.67 -25.99
C GLU A 265 15.86 4.32 -24.52
N LEU A 266 15.13 3.38 -23.94
CA LEU A 266 15.41 2.90 -22.58
C LEU A 266 16.80 2.23 -22.54
N ALA A 267 17.11 1.35 -23.51
CA ALA A 267 18.40 0.67 -23.59
C ALA A 267 19.55 1.66 -23.72
N ASP A 268 19.39 2.71 -24.54
CA ASP A 268 20.40 3.76 -24.72
C ASP A 268 20.62 4.57 -23.44
N ARG A 269 19.57 4.88 -22.69
CA ARG A 269 19.70 5.51 -21.36
C ARG A 269 20.48 4.63 -20.38
N PHE A 270 20.26 3.32 -20.39
CA PHE A 270 20.98 2.37 -19.54
C PHE A 270 22.44 2.23 -19.89
N THR A 271 22.81 2.43 -21.16
CA THR A 271 24.20 2.32 -21.62
C THR A 271 24.98 3.62 -21.51
N SER A 272 24.31 4.77 -21.58
CA SER A 272 24.93 6.11 -21.59
C SER A 272 25.04 6.78 -20.23
N SER A 273 24.38 6.27 -19.19
CA SER A 273 24.40 6.85 -17.84
C SER A 273 25.00 5.89 -16.83
N ASP A 274 25.95 6.39 -16.02
CA ASP A 274 26.51 5.64 -14.88
C ASP A 274 25.50 5.40 -13.75
N SER A 275 24.32 6.02 -13.82
CA SER A 275 23.26 5.88 -12.83
C SER A 275 21.89 5.72 -13.49
N ILE A 276 21.27 4.56 -13.26
CA ILE A 276 19.89 4.30 -13.64
C ILE A 276 19.02 4.78 -12.49
N TYR A 277 18.16 5.75 -12.76
CA TYR A 277 17.20 6.18 -11.75
C TYR A 277 15.98 5.25 -11.77
N LEU A 278 15.67 4.66 -10.61
CA LEU A 278 14.48 3.83 -10.44
C LEU A 278 13.20 4.56 -10.87
N ALA A 279 13.17 5.88 -10.68
CA ALA A 279 12.07 6.76 -11.09
C ALA A 279 11.82 6.70 -12.61
N ASP A 280 12.86 6.71 -13.44
CA ASP A 280 12.72 6.68 -14.90
C ASP A 280 12.11 5.35 -15.39
N ILE A 281 12.53 4.24 -14.76
CA ILE A 281 11.97 2.91 -15.05
C ILE A 281 10.50 2.86 -14.66
N LEU A 282 10.19 3.34 -13.46
CA LEU A 282 8.84 3.34 -12.95
C LEU A 282 7.91 4.20 -13.80
N GLU A 283 8.34 5.41 -14.18
CA GLU A 283 7.59 6.29 -15.07
C GLU A 283 7.31 5.64 -16.42
N SER A 284 8.32 5.01 -17.02
CA SER A 284 8.18 4.29 -18.28
C SER A 284 7.18 3.13 -18.19
N ILE A 285 7.20 2.35 -17.09
CA ILE A 285 6.24 1.27 -16.86
C ILE A 285 4.84 1.85 -16.64
N MET A 286 4.70 2.88 -15.80
CA MET A 286 3.41 3.49 -15.46
C MET A 286 2.69 4.07 -16.67
N LYS A 287 3.44 4.63 -17.64
CA LYS A 287 2.90 5.16 -18.90
C LYS A 287 2.11 4.11 -19.70
N HIS A 288 2.48 2.84 -19.58
CA HIS A 288 1.90 1.72 -20.33
C HIS A 288 0.95 0.84 -19.50
N ILE A 289 0.64 1.23 -18.27
CA ILE A 289 -0.35 0.51 -17.45
C ILE A 289 -1.75 0.98 -17.79
N THR A 290 -2.56 0.08 -18.31
CA THR A 290 -3.97 0.31 -18.64
C THR A 290 -4.93 -0.06 -17.51
N LEU A 291 -4.46 -0.76 -16.48
CA LEU A 291 -5.26 -1.19 -15.34
C LEU A 291 -5.28 -0.10 -14.27
N ASP A 292 -6.37 0.66 -14.17
CA ASP A 292 -6.53 1.76 -13.20
C ASP A 292 -6.10 1.40 -11.77
N PRO A 293 -6.51 0.25 -11.17
CA PRO A 293 -6.09 -0.08 -9.81
C PRO A 293 -4.58 -0.23 -9.67
N LEU A 294 -3.92 -0.84 -10.65
CA LEU A 294 -2.47 -1.05 -10.62
C LEU A 294 -1.72 0.28 -10.76
N TYR A 295 -2.18 1.15 -11.66
CA TYR A 295 -1.64 2.50 -11.83
C TYR A 295 -1.75 3.31 -10.54
N ILE A 296 -2.93 3.32 -9.90
CA ILE A 296 -3.17 4.04 -8.64
C ILE A 296 -2.26 3.53 -7.54
N ILE A 297 -2.12 2.21 -7.38
CA ILE A 297 -1.26 1.61 -6.37
C ILE A 297 0.20 2.03 -6.58
N LEU A 298 0.72 1.93 -7.81
CA LEU A 298 2.09 2.33 -8.13
C LEU A 298 2.32 3.81 -7.92
N SER A 299 1.37 4.65 -8.33
CA SER A 299 1.44 6.10 -8.14
C SER A 299 1.50 6.48 -6.66
N GLU A 300 0.67 5.87 -5.82
CA GLU A 300 0.67 6.13 -4.37
C GLU A 300 1.94 5.61 -3.68
N ILE A 301 2.47 4.45 -4.12
CA ILE A 301 3.75 3.95 -3.59
C ILE A 301 4.89 4.87 -4.02
N ASN A 302 4.94 5.30 -5.28
CA ASN A 302 5.97 6.23 -5.77
C ASN A 302 5.96 7.52 -4.96
N HIS A 303 4.78 8.07 -4.71
CA HIS A 303 4.62 9.27 -3.90
C HIS A 303 5.07 9.12 -2.42
N LEU A 304 5.09 7.89 -1.89
CA LEU A 304 5.66 7.61 -0.55
C LEU A 304 7.19 7.50 -0.58
N LEU A 305 7.78 7.33 -1.76
CA LEU A 305 9.24 7.20 -1.96
C LEU A 305 9.90 8.51 -2.35
N GLU A 306 9.13 9.53 -2.74
CA GLU A 306 9.55 10.91 -2.98
C GLU A 306 9.63 11.70 -1.67
#